data_8d3d75175e7026df7741fb7dbff5d4bd
#
_entry.id   8d3d75175e7026df7741fb7dbff5d4bd
#
_cell.length_a   1.000
_cell.length_b   1.000
_cell.length_c   1.000
_cell.angle_alpha   90.00
_cell.angle_beta   90.00
_cell.angle_gamma   90.00
#
_symmetry.space_group_name_H-M   'P 1'
#
loop_
_entity.id
_entity.type
_entity.pdbx_description
1 polymer ?
#
loop_
_entity_poly.entity_id
_entity_poly.type
_entity_poly.pdbx_seq_one_letter_code
_entity_poly.pdbx_strand_id
1 'polypeptide(L)'
;TGQNPYSTTGVAEAIVRALGREPVARQPFRDEASMQLAVRALAGEVDAARTALAAAPERHLPQLIGILGYYHAQAATNDAVRRRALTLMELAVPHVPQPRLALETARLQQQLGETAAARQTLEAVLQRHPEH
;
A
#
# COMPACT_ATOMS: atom_id res chain seq x y z
N THR A 1 20.78 1.14 7.24
CA THR A 1 20.33 0.05 7.70
C THR A 1 18.95 0.17 8.30
N GLY A 2 18.65 -0.11 9.51
CA GLY A 2 17.27 -0.14 9.97
C GLY A 2 16.70 1.23 10.32
N GLN A 3 15.81 1.79 9.50
CA GLN A 3 15.19 3.09 9.73
C GLN A 3 13.78 3.01 10.33
N ASN A 4 13.17 1.80 10.35
CA ASN A 4 11.81 1.57 10.83
C ASN A 4 11.63 0.11 11.24
N PRO A 5 10.54 -0.25 11.93
CA PRO A 5 10.28 -1.63 12.36
C PRO A 5 10.24 -2.63 11.21
N TYR A 6 9.81 -2.22 10.02
CA TYR A 6 9.65 -3.11 8.86
C TYR A 6 10.98 -3.58 8.28
N SER A 7 12.09 -2.88 8.57
CA SER A 7 13.42 -3.26 8.10
C SER A 7 14.22 -4.08 9.13
N THR A 8 13.66 -4.34 10.31
CA THR A 8 14.37 -5.02 11.41
C THR A 8 14.88 -6.40 11.00
N THR A 9 14.04 -7.19 10.32
CA THR A 9 14.42 -8.55 9.90
C THR A 9 15.53 -8.52 8.86
N GLY A 10 15.47 -7.59 7.90
CA GLY A 10 16.52 -7.43 6.91
C GLY A 10 17.85 -7.02 7.53
N VAL A 11 17.82 -6.15 8.55
CA VAL A 11 19.03 -5.77 9.30
C VAL A 11 19.62 -6.98 10.03
N ALA A 12 18.78 -7.79 10.68
CA ALA A 12 19.22 -9.00 11.36
C ALA A 12 19.90 -9.98 10.39
N GLU A 13 19.31 -10.19 9.21
CA GLU A 13 19.88 -11.05 8.18
C GLU A 13 21.21 -10.50 7.67
N ALA A 14 21.32 -9.17 7.49
CA ALA A 14 22.57 -8.52 7.08
C ALA A 14 23.68 -8.74 8.13
N ILE A 15 23.36 -8.68 9.41
CA ILE A 15 24.30 -8.95 10.50
C ILE A 15 24.75 -10.41 10.44
N VAL A 16 23.84 -11.37 10.23
CA VAL A 16 24.18 -12.78 10.10
C VAL A 16 25.16 -13.00 8.94
N ARG A 17 24.90 -12.40 7.78
CA ARG A 17 25.82 -12.48 6.64
C ARG A 17 27.18 -11.84 6.91
N ALA A 18 27.18 -10.71 7.61
CA ALA A 18 28.42 -10.04 7.99
C ALA A 18 29.30 -10.90 8.93
N LEU A 19 28.67 -11.80 9.68
CA LEU A 19 29.36 -12.78 10.53
C LEU A 19 29.82 -14.02 9.75
N GLY A 20 29.70 -14.05 8.43
CA GLY A 20 30.12 -15.15 7.57
C GLY A 20 29.16 -16.35 7.56
N ARG A 21 27.92 -16.13 7.96
CA ARG A 21 26.88 -17.16 7.99
C ARG A 21 25.74 -16.81 7.05
N GLU A 22 25.03 -17.83 6.57
CA GLU A 22 23.83 -17.61 5.77
C GLU A 22 22.59 -17.61 6.67
N PRO A 23 21.68 -16.63 6.52
CA PRO A 23 20.39 -16.65 7.23
C PRO A 23 19.56 -17.86 6.81
N VAL A 24 18.72 -18.34 7.71
CA VAL A 24 17.74 -19.39 7.38
C VAL A 24 16.76 -18.85 6.36
N ALA A 25 16.51 -19.61 5.29
CA ALA A 25 15.51 -19.23 4.28
C ALA A 25 14.12 -19.19 4.93
N ARG A 26 13.39 -18.12 4.69
CA ARG A 26 12.04 -17.92 5.24
C ARG A 26 11.17 -17.15 4.26
N GLN A 27 9.87 -17.22 4.48
CA GLN A 27 8.94 -16.33 3.79
C GLN A 27 8.94 -14.96 4.51
N PRO A 28 8.80 -13.85 3.78
CA PRO A 28 8.65 -12.54 4.41
C PRO A 28 7.44 -12.50 5.34
N PHE A 29 7.55 -11.78 6.45
CA PHE A 29 6.40 -11.46 7.28
C PHE A 29 5.39 -10.61 6.47
N ARG A 30 4.13 -10.59 6.91
CA ARG A 30 3.07 -9.88 6.18
C ARG A 30 3.35 -8.39 6.00
N ASP A 31 3.93 -7.75 6.99
CA ASP A 31 4.33 -6.35 6.89
C ASP A 31 5.48 -6.14 5.91
N GLU A 32 6.50 -7.01 5.93
CA GLU A 32 7.59 -6.96 4.96
C GLU A 32 7.08 -7.16 3.52
N ALA A 33 6.25 -8.18 3.32
CA ALA A 33 5.67 -8.47 2.01
C ALA A 33 4.84 -7.29 1.50
N SER A 34 4.08 -6.65 2.39
CA SER A 34 3.26 -5.47 2.06
C SER A 34 4.13 -4.28 1.66
N MET A 35 5.22 -4.03 2.38
CA MET A 35 6.16 -2.96 2.04
C MET A 35 6.86 -3.23 0.71
N GLN A 36 7.21 -4.49 0.43
CA GLN A 36 7.80 -4.88 -0.85
C GLN A 36 6.82 -4.60 -2.00
N LEU A 37 5.53 -4.91 -1.83
CA LEU A 37 4.51 -4.59 -2.82
C LEU A 37 4.37 -3.08 -3.03
N ALA A 38 4.38 -2.30 -1.95
CA ALA A 38 4.30 -0.85 -2.04
C ALA A 38 5.48 -0.29 -2.84
N VAL A 39 6.69 -0.75 -2.57
CA VAL A 39 7.89 -0.32 -3.29
C VAL A 39 7.79 -0.69 -4.78
N ARG A 40 7.33 -1.91 -5.11
CA ARG A 40 7.15 -2.33 -6.50
C ARG A 40 6.12 -1.46 -7.22
N ALA A 41 5.00 -1.17 -6.57
CA ALA A 41 3.97 -0.31 -7.15
C ALA A 41 4.53 1.09 -7.44
N LEU A 42 5.29 1.66 -6.51
CA LEU A 42 5.88 2.99 -6.68
C LEU A 42 7.01 3.00 -7.72
N ALA A 43 7.60 1.85 -8.02
CA ALA A 43 8.60 1.71 -9.09
C ALA A 43 7.97 1.54 -10.48
N GLY A 44 6.64 1.58 -10.58
CA GLY A 44 5.92 1.46 -11.86
C GLY A 44 5.32 0.09 -12.13
N GLU A 45 5.50 -0.89 -11.22
CA GLU A 45 4.98 -2.24 -11.37
C GLU A 45 3.62 -2.39 -10.68
N VAL A 46 2.70 -1.44 -10.91
CA VAL A 46 1.40 -1.40 -10.24
C VAL A 46 0.56 -2.64 -10.56
N ASP A 47 0.51 -3.05 -11.82
CA ASP A 47 -0.30 -4.20 -12.21
C ASP A 47 0.24 -5.50 -11.61
N ALA A 48 1.56 -5.66 -11.54
CA ALA A 48 2.19 -6.80 -10.90
C ALA A 48 1.87 -6.83 -9.40
N ALA A 49 1.95 -5.69 -8.73
CA ALA A 49 1.61 -5.56 -7.31
C ALA A 49 0.13 -5.86 -7.07
N ARG A 50 -0.76 -5.36 -7.92
CA ARG A 50 -2.20 -5.61 -7.83
C ARG A 50 -2.51 -7.09 -7.97
N THR A 51 -1.89 -7.76 -8.94
CA THR A 51 -2.05 -9.20 -9.17
C THR A 51 -1.55 -10.00 -7.98
N ALA A 52 -0.36 -9.68 -7.46
CA ALA A 52 0.22 -10.38 -6.32
C ALA A 52 -0.65 -10.24 -5.06
N LEU A 53 -1.19 -9.05 -4.81
CA LEU A 53 -2.07 -8.81 -3.67
C LEU A 53 -3.39 -9.59 -3.81
N ALA A 54 -3.99 -9.58 -5.00
CA ALA A 54 -5.23 -10.30 -5.26
C ALA A 54 -5.05 -11.83 -5.16
N ALA A 55 -3.89 -12.34 -5.57
CA ALA A 55 -3.60 -13.78 -5.53
C ALA A 55 -3.40 -14.31 -4.12
N ALA A 56 -2.88 -13.50 -3.20
CA ALA A 56 -2.53 -13.94 -1.85
C ALA A 56 -2.77 -12.83 -0.82
N PRO A 57 -4.03 -12.38 -0.64
CA PRO A 57 -4.31 -11.29 0.31
C PRO A 57 -3.96 -11.67 1.75
N GLU A 58 -4.00 -12.96 2.10
CA GLU A 58 -3.67 -13.44 3.44
C GLU A 58 -2.18 -13.30 3.78
N ARG A 59 -1.33 -13.12 2.78
CA ARG A 59 0.13 -12.93 2.96
C ARG A 59 0.52 -11.46 3.10
N HIS A 60 -0.45 -10.57 3.02
CA HIS A 60 -0.22 -9.13 3.00
C HIS A 60 -1.13 -8.43 4.00
N LEU A 61 -0.83 -7.18 4.27
CA LEU A 61 -1.64 -6.28 5.09
C LEU A 61 -2.11 -5.12 4.22
N PRO A 62 -3.23 -5.27 3.48
CA PRO A 62 -3.71 -4.20 2.61
C PRO A 62 -3.94 -2.89 3.36
N GLN A 63 -4.40 -2.97 4.62
CA GLN A 63 -4.60 -1.79 5.45
C GLN A 63 -3.31 -1.02 5.68
N LEU A 64 -2.18 -1.72 5.84
CA LEU A 64 -0.88 -1.08 5.99
C LEU A 64 -0.49 -0.28 4.75
N ILE A 65 -0.72 -0.85 3.57
CA ILE A 65 -0.45 -0.18 2.29
C ILE A 65 -1.32 1.07 2.17
N GLY A 66 -2.61 0.96 2.49
CA GLY A 66 -3.55 2.07 2.44
C GLY A 66 -3.21 3.18 3.42
N ILE A 67 -2.85 2.83 4.64
CA ILE A 67 -2.46 3.80 5.68
C ILE A 67 -1.17 4.53 5.26
N LEU A 68 -0.21 3.79 4.71
CA LEU A 68 1.02 4.38 4.20
C LEU A 68 0.72 5.42 3.11
N GLY A 69 -0.15 5.07 2.16
CA GLY A 69 -0.59 5.99 1.12
C GLY A 69 -1.29 7.22 1.71
N TYR A 70 -2.17 7.01 2.67
CA TYR A 70 -2.89 8.11 3.33
C TYR A 70 -1.92 9.10 3.99
N TYR A 71 -0.95 8.63 4.76
CA TYR A 71 0.02 9.51 5.40
C TYR A 71 0.93 10.22 4.39
N HIS A 72 1.31 9.54 3.32
CA HIS A 72 2.04 10.19 2.23
C HIS A 72 1.22 11.33 1.60
N ALA A 73 -0.07 11.12 1.40
CA ALA A 73 -0.96 12.14 0.87
C ALA A 73 -1.06 13.35 1.81
N GLN A 74 -1.15 13.10 3.13
CA GLN A 74 -1.23 14.18 4.12
C GLN A 74 0.06 15.01 4.17
N ALA A 75 1.20 14.39 3.96
CA ALA A 75 2.50 15.06 3.98
C ALA A 75 2.89 15.64 2.61
N ALA A 76 2.12 15.38 1.56
CA ALA A 76 2.49 15.76 0.20
C ALA A 76 2.47 17.28 0.00
N THR A 77 3.52 17.80 -0.63
CA THR A 77 3.66 19.20 -0.97
C THR A 77 3.48 19.50 -2.46
N ASN A 78 3.32 18.44 -3.28
CA ASN A 78 3.14 18.56 -4.72
C ASN A 78 2.31 17.39 -5.26
N ASP A 79 1.84 17.52 -6.50
CA ASP A 79 0.97 16.52 -7.12
C ASP A 79 1.71 15.22 -7.45
N ALA A 80 3.00 15.27 -7.73
CA ALA A 80 3.77 14.04 -7.99
C ALA A 80 3.74 13.11 -6.77
N VAL A 81 3.94 13.65 -5.57
CA VAL A 81 3.86 12.89 -4.33
C VAL A 81 2.42 12.42 -4.07
N ARG A 82 1.42 13.27 -4.34
CA ARG A 82 0.01 12.90 -4.19
C ARG A 82 -0.37 11.74 -5.10
N ARG A 83 0.13 11.70 -6.34
CA ARG A 83 -0.13 10.61 -7.27
C ARG A 83 0.49 9.30 -6.81
N ARG A 84 1.68 9.34 -6.23
CA ARG A 84 2.31 8.16 -5.63
C ARG A 84 1.50 7.65 -4.44
N ALA A 85 1.04 8.56 -3.58
CA ALA A 85 0.16 8.22 -2.47
C ALA A 85 -1.13 7.57 -2.97
N LEU A 86 -1.73 8.14 -4.01
CA LEU A 86 -2.95 7.62 -4.63
C LEU A 86 -2.75 6.20 -5.16
N THR A 87 -1.63 5.93 -5.79
CA THR A 87 -1.29 4.58 -6.28
C THR A 87 -1.40 3.54 -5.16
N LEU A 88 -0.83 3.84 -3.99
CA LEU A 88 -0.89 2.94 -2.84
C LEU A 88 -2.32 2.79 -2.30
N MET A 89 -3.05 3.89 -2.21
CA MET A 89 -4.43 3.86 -1.71
C MET A 89 -5.35 3.06 -2.64
N GLU A 90 -5.24 3.28 -3.94
CA GLU A 90 -6.03 2.54 -4.92
C GLU A 90 -5.70 1.03 -4.91
N LEU A 91 -4.44 0.69 -4.69
CA LEU A 91 -4.02 -0.71 -4.56
C LEU A 91 -4.71 -1.38 -3.37
N ALA A 92 -4.84 -0.68 -2.25
CA ALA A 92 -5.38 -1.21 -1.01
C ALA A 92 -6.90 -1.25 -0.94
N VAL A 93 -7.59 -0.27 -1.55
CA VAL A 93 -9.04 -0.08 -1.40
C VAL A 93 -9.88 -1.33 -1.65
N PRO A 94 -9.63 -2.15 -2.70
CA PRO A 94 -10.45 -3.35 -2.93
C PRO A 94 -10.37 -4.40 -1.82
N HIS A 95 -9.35 -4.33 -0.97
CA HIS A 95 -9.07 -5.32 0.06
C HIS A 95 -9.33 -4.81 1.48
N VAL A 96 -9.76 -3.55 1.64
CA VAL A 96 -10.06 -2.93 2.93
C VAL A 96 -11.57 -2.74 3.05
N PRO A 97 -12.23 -3.44 3.99
CA PRO A 97 -13.69 -3.39 4.08
C PRO A 97 -14.24 -2.07 4.62
N GLN A 98 -13.46 -1.34 5.41
CA GLN A 98 -13.90 -0.08 5.99
C GLN A 98 -14.00 1.02 4.92
N PRO A 99 -15.09 1.80 4.87
CA PRO A 99 -15.30 2.79 3.80
C PRO A 99 -14.37 4.00 3.88
N ARG A 100 -13.76 4.26 5.03
CA ARG A 100 -12.97 5.46 5.25
C ARG A 100 -11.82 5.60 4.24
N LEU A 101 -11.08 4.51 4.00
CA LEU A 101 -9.97 4.55 3.04
C LEU A 101 -10.46 4.90 1.64
N ALA A 102 -11.57 4.31 1.21
CA ALA A 102 -12.16 4.60 -0.10
C ALA A 102 -12.63 6.06 -0.20
N LEU A 103 -13.20 6.61 0.87
CA LEU A 103 -13.63 8.02 0.90
C LEU A 103 -12.42 8.96 0.79
N GLU A 104 -11.36 8.68 1.51
CA GLU A 104 -10.13 9.48 1.41
C GLU A 104 -9.46 9.34 0.04
N THR A 105 -9.53 8.15 -0.54
CA THR A 105 -9.04 7.90 -1.91
C THR A 105 -9.83 8.75 -2.92
N ALA A 106 -11.15 8.74 -2.82
CA ALA A 106 -12.00 9.56 -3.70
C ALA A 106 -11.70 11.06 -3.55
N ARG A 107 -11.48 11.51 -2.32
CA ARG A 107 -11.10 12.90 -2.05
C ARG A 107 -9.78 13.26 -2.76
N LEU A 108 -8.79 12.39 -2.67
CA LEU A 108 -7.49 12.61 -3.31
C LEU A 108 -7.62 12.58 -4.84
N GLN A 109 -8.41 11.64 -5.37
CA GLN A 109 -8.72 11.58 -6.81
C GLN A 109 -9.33 12.89 -7.29
N GLN A 110 -10.31 13.42 -6.56
CA GLN A 110 -10.94 14.70 -6.89
C GLN A 110 -9.93 15.85 -6.82
N GLN A 111 -9.08 15.86 -5.80
CA GLN A 111 -8.05 16.90 -5.64
C GLN A 111 -7.07 16.91 -6.83
N LEU A 112 -6.80 15.74 -7.41
CA LEU A 112 -5.92 15.59 -8.58
C LEU A 112 -6.66 15.77 -9.92
N GLY A 113 -7.96 16.10 -9.89
CA GLY A 113 -8.75 16.32 -11.10
C GLY A 113 -9.30 15.05 -11.73
N GLU A 114 -9.17 13.92 -11.07
CA GLU A 114 -9.67 12.61 -11.54
C GLU A 114 -11.12 12.41 -11.11
N THR A 115 -12.02 13.26 -11.60
CA THR A 115 -13.43 13.29 -11.16
C THR A 115 -14.18 11.99 -11.48
N ALA A 116 -13.94 11.40 -12.64
CA ALA A 116 -14.59 10.14 -13.03
C ALA A 116 -14.17 8.99 -12.10
N ALA A 117 -12.86 8.90 -11.77
CA ALA A 117 -12.36 7.90 -10.85
C ALA A 117 -12.94 8.10 -9.44
N ALA A 118 -13.01 9.35 -8.98
CA ALA A 118 -13.62 9.69 -7.68
C ALA A 118 -15.07 9.23 -7.61
N ARG A 119 -15.85 9.47 -8.68
CA ARG A 119 -17.23 9.02 -8.76
C ARG A 119 -17.33 7.50 -8.65
N GLN A 120 -16.51 6.77 -9.42
CA GLN A 120 -16.50 5.30 -9.38
C GLN A 120 -16.17 4.77 -7.99
N THR A 121 -15.20 5.38 -7.32
CA THR A 121 -14.83 5.00 -5.96
C THR A 121 -15.99 5.20 -4.99
N LEU A 122 -16.68 6.34 -5.08
CA LEU A 122 -17.84 6.63 -4.22
C LEU A 122 -19.03 5.73 -4.52
N GLU A 123 -19.30 5.43 -5.77
CA GLU A 123 -20.36 4.50 -6.16
C GLU A 123 -20.11 3.10 -5.59
N ALA A 124 -18.86 2.64 -5.64
CA ALA A 124 -18.47 1.35 -5.05
C ALA A 124 -18.68 1.34 -3.53
N VAL A 125 -18.40 2.46 -2.85
CA VAL A 125 -18.67 2.59 -1.41
C VAL A 125 -20.18 2.45 -1.13
N LEU A 126 -21.00 3.15 -1.91
CA LEU A 126 -22.46 3.09 -1.72
C LEU A 126 -23.02 1.69 -1.97
N GLN A 127 -22.47 0.94 -2.92
CA GLN A 127 -22.90 -0.43 -3.17
C GLN A 127 -22.54 -1.38 -2.02
N ARG A 128 -21.39 -1.18 -1.37
CA ARG A 128 -20.94 -1.99 -0.23
C ARG A 128 -21.59 -1.57 1.08
N HIS A 129 -21.93 -0.29 1.20
CA HIS A 129 -22.42 0.33 2.42
C HIS A 129 -23.62 1.22 2.10
N PRO A 130 -24.79 0.61 1.79
CA PRO A 130 -25.97 1.39 1.39
C PRO A 130 -26.46 2.37 2.46
N GLU A 131 -26.06 2.18 3.72
CA GLU A 131 -26.39 3.03 4.86
C GLU A 131 -25.63 4.37 4.89
N HIS A 132 -24.63 4.52 4.05
CA HIS A 132 -23.86 5.79 3.98
C HIS A 132 -24.50 6.78 2.96
#